data_fc14bcefa2f7f80d927f7a45f3ae5407
#
_entry.id   fc14bcefa2f7f80d927f7a45f3ae5407
#
_cell.length_a   1.000
_cell.length_b   1.000
_cell.length_c   1.000
_cell.angle_alpha   90.00
_cell.angle_beta   90.00
_cell.angle_gamma   90.00
#
_symmetry.space_group_name_H-M   'P 1'
#
loop_
_entity.id
_entity.type
_entity.pdbx_description
1 polymer ?
#
loop_
_entity_poly.entity_id
_entity_poly.type
_entity_poly.pdbx_seq_one_letter_code
_entity_poly.pdbx_strand_id
1 'polypeptide(L)'
;RATPITTGLQAVSHRAVDVTRSRFVKGVMIQPWHPFTEAAKLPVVPGKPMLVSVEVFPAAALIRKGHKLRVAISASNQAMGVWSTPQQALANGNVTTVYNDAARPSSVVLPVVPASQLN
;
A
#
# COMPACT_ATOMS: atom_id res chain seq x y z
N ARG A 1 14.46 -9.59 14.71
CA ARG A 1 14.67 -8.83 13.47
C ARG A 1 13.48 -9.08 12.53
N ALA A 2 12.97 -8.04 11.89
CA ALA A 2 11.93 -8.21 10.87
C ALA A 2 12.58 -8.64 9.54
N THR A 3 11.95 -9.62 8.87
CA THR A 3 12.36 -10.04 7.53
C THR A 3 11.37 -9.43 6.53
N PRO A 4 11.81 -8.65 5.53
CA PRO A 4 10.95 -8.14 4.49
C PRO A 4 10.34 -9.28 3.67
N ILE A 5 9.03 -9.21 3.38
CA ILE A 5 8.34 -10.18 2.54
C ILE A 5 8.08 -9.54 1.18
N THR A 6 7.44 -8.37 1.17
CA THR A 6 7.06 -7.67 -0.04
C THR A 6 6.87 -6.18 0.26
N THR A 7 6.66 -5.41 -0.77
CA THR A 7 6.46 -3.96 -0.71
C THR A 7 5.42 -3.52 -1.73
N GLY A 8 4.91 -2.31 -1.57
CA GLY A 8 4.09 -1.61 -2.53
C GLY A 8 4.40 -0.12 -2.50
N LEU A 9 4.13 0.58 -3.58
CA LEU A 9 4.39 2.01 -3.73
C LEU A 9 3.18 2.66 -4.40
N GLN A 10 2.76 3.81 -3.88
CA GLN A 10 1.69 4.60 -4.48
C GLN A 10 1.95 6.09 -4.27
N ALA A 11 2.03 6.84 -5.36
CA ALA A 11 2.03 8.29 -5.30
C ALA A 11 0.64 8.79 -4.91
N VAL A 12 0.54 9.54 -3.82
CA VAL A 12 -0.75 10.01 -3.29
C VAL A 12 -1.51 10.90 -4.28
N SER A 13 -0.81 11.68 -5.10
CA SER A 13 -1.43 12.46 -6.18
C SER A 13 -2.04 11.60 -7.28
N HIS A 14 -1.61 10.36 -7.45
CA HIS A 14 -2.12 9.40 -8.44
C HIS A 14 -2.93 8.28 -7.78
N ARG A 15 -3.63 8.61 -6.68
CA ARG A 15 -4.45 7.65 -5.91
C ARG A 15 -5.80 7.33 -6.55
N ALA A 16 -6.17 8.00 -7.65
CA ALA A 16 -7.40 7.66 -8.38
C ALA A 16 -7.40 6.18 -8.77
N VAL A 17 -8.52 5.50 -8.54
CA VAL A 17 -8.70 4.08 -8.84
C VAL A 17 -9.76 3.92 -9.92
N ASP A 18 -9.43 3.21 -10.97
CA ASP A 18 -10.41 2.74 -11.97
C ASP A 18 -10.94 1.38 -11.52
N VAL A 19 -12.14 1.38 -10.95
CA VAL A 19 -12.77 0.16 -10.42
C VAL A 19 -13.12 -0.85 -11.51
N THR A 20 -13.32 -0.40 -12.76
CA THR A 20 -13.66 -1.30 -13.88
C THR A 20 -12.47 -2.13 -14.34
N ARG A 21 -11.26 -1.64 -14.11
CA ARG A 21 -9.99 -2.31 -14.41
C ARG A 21 -9.36 -2.96 -13.19
N SER A 22 -9.85 -2.65 -12.00
CA SER A 22 -9.39 -3.25 -10.76
C SER A 22 -9.87 -4.69 -10.62
N ARG A 23 -9.14 -5.50 -9.87
CA ARG A 23 -9.50 -6.91 -9.65
C ARG A 23 -10.13 -7.11 -8.29
N PHE A 24 -11.20 -7.90 -8.27
CA PHE A 24 -11.96 -8.20 -7.08
C PHE A 24 -12.07 -9.71 -6.87
N VAL A 25 -12.11 -10.13 -5.62
CA VAL A 25 -12.45 -11.48 -5.19
C VAL A 25 -13.53 -11.40 -4.13
N LYS A 26 -14.68 -12.02 -4.37
CA LYS A 26 -15.83 -11.99 -3.45
C LYS A 26 -16.22 -10.58 -3.00
N GLY A 27 -16.19 -9.61 -3.92
CA GLY A 27 -16.52 -8.21 -3.64
C GLY A 27 -15.41 -7.39 -2.95
N VAL A 28 -14.28 -8.00 -2.63
CA VAL A 28 -13.14 -7.30 -2.04
C VAL A 28 -12.11 -6.98 -3.13
N MET A 29 -11.71 -5.72 -3.23
CA MET A 29 -10.67 -5.29 -4.16
C MET A 29 -9.32 -5.83 -3.70
N ILE A 30 -8.70 -6.66 -4.54
CA ILE A 30 -7.40 -7.29 -4.28
C ILE A 30 -6.27 -6.64 -5.06
N GLN A 31 -6.59 -5.95 -6.16
CA GLN A 31 -5.62 -5.25 -6.97
C GLN A 31 -6.25 -3.96 -7.51
N PRO A 32 -5.91 -2.80 -6.95
CA PRO A 32 -6.37 -1.52 -7.46
C PRO A 32 -5.67 -1.22 -8.79
N TRP A 33 -6.43 -0.68 -9.74
CA TRP A 33 -5.86 -0.14 -10.98
C TRP A 33 -5.78 1.38 -10.89
N HIS A 34 -4.60 1.94 -11.06
CA HIS A 34 -4.37 3.39 -11.08
C HIS A 34 -4.05 3.83 -12.51
N PRO A 35 -4.79 4.81 -13.07
CA PRO A 35 -4.57 5.25 -14.45
C PRO A 35 -3.20 5.90 -14.70
N PHE A 36 -2.61 6.54 -13.70
CA PHE A 36 -1.33 7.26 -13.79
C PHE A 36 -1.24 8.32 -14.90
N THR A 37 -2.38 8.83 -15.35
CA THR A 37 -2.45 9.92 -16.33
C THR A 37 -2.50 11.27 -15.63
N GLU A 38 -2.10 12.35 -16.31
CA GLU A 38 -2.22 13.71 -15.77
C GLU A 38 -3.70 14.06 -15.47
N ALA A 39 -4.62 13.62 -16.34
CA ALA A 39 -6.06 13.84 -16.14
C ALA A 39 -6.63 13.14 -14.90
N ALA A 40 -6.02 12.05 -14.44
CA ALA A 40 -6.42 11.32 -13.25
C ALA A 40 -5.74 11.81 -11.96
N LYS A 41 -4.89 12.79 -12.06
CA LYS A 41 -4.19 13.37 -10.92
C LYS A 41 -5.16 14.07 -9.96
N LEU A 42 -5.03 13.79 -8.69
CA LEU A 42 -5.86 14.35 -7.63
C LEU A 42 -5.04 15.27 -6.71
N PRO A 43 -5.61 16.38 -6.25
CA PRO A 43 -4.89 17.28 -5.36
C PRO A 43 -4.56 16.60 -4.03
N VAL A 44 -3.37 16.89 -3.52
CA VAL A 44 -2.94 16.49 -2.18
C VAL A 44 -3.05 17.72 -1.29
N VAL A 45 -3.99 17.70 -0.36
CA VAL A 45 -4.26 18.84 0.53
C VAL A 45 -3.75 18.50 1.91
N PRO A 46 -2.74 19.21 2.44
CA PRO A 46 -2.25 18.99 3.79
C PRO A 46 -3.38 19.08 4.83
N GLY A 47 -3.36 18.19 5.82
CA GLY A 47 -4.36 18.15 6.89
C GLY A 47 -5.72 17.54 6.49
N LYS A 48 -5.96 17.23 5.22
CA LYS A 48 -7.19 16.54 4.79
C LYS A 48 -6.94 15.04 4.62
N PRO A 49 -7.69 14.18 5.31
CA PRO A 49 -7.63 12.74 5.11
C PRO A 49 -8.01 12.37 3.68
N MET A 50 -7.31 11.38 3.13
CA MET A 50 -7.59 10.84 1.80
C MET A 50 -7.37 9.34 1.80
N LEU A 51 -8.22 8.61 1.09
CA LEU A 51 -8.07 7.16 0.90
C LEU A 51 -7.01 6.90 -0.18
N VAL A 52 -6.08 6.02 0.13
CA VAL A 52 -5.04 5.57 -0.80
C VAL A 52 -5.04 4.04 -0.83
N SER A 53 -5.33 3.48 -2.00
CA SER A 53 -5.21 2.03 -2.23
C SER A 53 -3.83 1.74 -2.80
N VAL A 54 -3.06 0.91 -2.12
CA VAL A 54 -1.69 0.57 -2.52
C VAL A 54 -1.66 -0.88 -2.95
N GLU A 55 -1.28 -1.12 -4.20
CA GLU A 55 -0.97 -2.48 -4.64
C GLU A 55 0.34 -2.94 -4.00
N VAL A 56 0.26 -4.08 -3.35
CA VAL A 56 1.43 -4.76 -2.78
C VAL A 56 1.85 -5.86 -3.75
N PHE A 57 3.14 -5.93 -4.09
CA PHE A 57 3.63 -6.93 -5.03
C PHE A 57 3.37 -8.34 -4.51
N PRO A 58 2.92 -9.26 -5.39
CA PRO A 58 2.63 -10.62 -4.99
C PRO A 58 3.88 -11.31 -4.44
N ALA A 59 3.71 -12.01 -3.34
CA ALA A 59 4.76 -12.78 -2.70
C ALA A 59 4.17 -14.02 -2.03
N ALA A 60 4.93 -15.10 -2.02
CA ALA A 60 4.62 -16.28 -1.24
C ALA A 60 5.51 -16.31 0.01
N ALA A 61 4.89 -16.39 1.17
CA ALA A 61 5.60 -16.45 2.44
C ALA A 61 4.90 -17.38 3.43
N LEU A 62 5.67 -18.20 4.10
CA LEU A 62 5.18 -19.05 5.18
C LEU A 62 5.32 -18.31 6.51
N ILE A 63 4.19 -18.00 7.14
CA ILE A 63 4.16 -17.39 8.48
C ILE A 63 3.93 -18.50 9.49
N ARG A 64 4.97 -18.86 10.24
CA ARG A 64 4.94 -19.93 11.25
C ARG A 64 4.24 -19.47 12.53
N LYS A 65 3.74 -20.44 13.30
CA LYS A 65 3.19 -20.18 14.63
C LYS A 65 4.17 -19.38 15.50
N GLY A 66 3.67 -18.36 16.18
CA GLY A 66 4.47 -17.46 17.01
C GLY A 66 5.09 -16.26 16.27
N HIS A 67 5.07 -16.26 14.95
CA HIS A 67 5.48 -15.11 14.17
C HIS A 67 4.35 -14.08 14.03
N LYS A 68 4.71 -12.82 13.79
CA LYS A 68 3.76 -11.73 13.58
C LYS A 68 4.03 -11.08 12.23
N LEU A 69 2.97 -10.78 11.50
CA LEU A 69 3.05 -9.93 10.33
C LEU A 69 3.14 -8.47 10.77
N ARG A 70 4.05 -7.72 10.16
CA ARG A 70 4.20 -6.28 10.38
C ARG A 70 3.97 -5.54 9.06
N VAL A 71 3.13 -4.53 9.09
CA VAL A 71 3.00 -3.55 8.03
C VAL A 71 3.78 -2.31 8.43
N ALA A 72 4.68 -1.85 7.58
CA ALA A 72 5.41 -0.61 7.77
C ALA A 72 4.98 0.37 6.66
N ILE A 73 4.60 1.57 7.04
CA ILE A 73 4.21 2.65 6.13
C ILE A 73 5.22 3.77 6.29
N SER A 74 5.76 4.24 5.18
CA SER A 74 6.73 5.33 5.16
C SER A 74 6.48 6.25 3.96
N ALA A 75 6.92 7.50 4.05
CA ALA A 75 6.80 8.47 2.97
C ALA A 75 7.73 8.16 1.79
N SER A 76 8.78 7.37 2.02
CA SER A 76 9.72 6.95 0.99
C SER A 76 10.34 5.60 1.33
N ASN A 77 10.88 4.93 0.33
CA ASN A 77 11.63 3.68 0.53
C ASN A 77 13.14 3.93 0.33
N GLN A 78 13.75 4.63 1.26
CA GLN A 78 15.19 4.91 1.25
C GLN A 78 16.06 3.64 1.27
N ALA A 79 15.53 2.52 1.76
CA ALA A 79 16.25 1.25 1.81
C ALA A 79 16.53 0.66 0.42
N MET A 80 15.81 1.08 -0.61
CA MET A 80 16.06 0.63 -1.99
C MET A 80 17.17 1.42 -2.71
N GLY A 81 17.73 2.45 -2.09
CA GLY A 81 19.02 3.10 -2.44
C GLY A 81 19.20 3.69 -3.85
N VAL A 82 18.39 3.29 -4.81
CA VAL A 82 18.62 3.57 -6.24
C VAL A 82 17.68 4.64 -6.79
N TRP A 83 16.61 4.96 -6.07
CA TRP A 83 15.55 5.85 -6.55
C TRP A 83 15.38 7.06 -5.63
N SER A 84 16.38 7.93 -5.58
CA SER A 84 16.15 9.27 -5.05
C SER A 84 15.39 10.07 -6.11
N THR A 85 14.11 10.17 -5.94
CA THR A 85 13.29 11.04 -6.77
C THR A 85 13.27 12.46 -6.18
N PRO A 86 13.13 13.52 -6.98
CA PRO A 86 12.97 14.88 -6.46
C PRO A 86 11.85 14.99 -5.40
N GLN A 87 10.82 14.15 -5.50
CA GLN A 87 9.73 14.08 -4.53
C GLN A 87 10.19 13.63 -3.13
N GLN A 88 11.24 12.84 -3.02
CA GLN A 88 11.80 12.46 -1.71
C GLN A 88 12.44 13.66 -0.99
N ALA A 89 13.12 14.52 -1.73
CA ALA A 89 13.66 15.75 -1.15
C ALA A 89 12.54 16.70 -0.68
N LEU A 90 11.44 16.79 -1.43
CA LEU A 90 10.26 17.58 -1.07
C LEU A 90 9.49 17.00 0.11
N ALA A 91 9.59 15.69 0.35
CA ALA A 91 8.94 15.01 1.47
C ALA A 91 9.74 15.07 2.77
N ASN A 92 10.96 15.61 2.75
CA ASN A 92 11.82 15.69 3.92
C ASN A 92 11.18 16.56 5.01
N GLY A 93 11.05 16.01 6.22
CA GLY A 93 10.42 16.69 7.35
C GLY A 93 8.88 16.64 7.36
N ASN A 94 8.22 16.07 6.37
CA ASN A 94 6.77 15.90 6.39
C ASN A 94 6.35 14.79 7.33
N VAL A 95 5.24 15.03 8.04
CA VAL A 95 4.60 14.04 8.91
C VAL A 95 3.44 13.39 8.17
N THR A 96 3.51 12.08 8.02
CA THR A 96 2.41 11.28 7.44
C THR A 96 1.61 10.65 8.57
N THR A 97 0.32 10.98 8.65
CA THR A 97 -0.61 10.41 9.62
C THR A 97 -1.44 9.32 8.96
N VAL A 98 -1.41 8.12 9.52
CA VAL A 98 -2.27 7.00 9.11
C VAL A 98 -3.43 6.91 10.09
N TYR A 99 -4.65 6.98 9.56
CA TYR A 99 -5.86 6.85 10.38
C TYR A 99 -6.25 5.38 10.49
N ASN A 100 -6.67 5.00 11.69
CA ASN A 100 -7.19 3.66 11.96
C ASN A 100 -8.30 3.75 13.02
N ASP A 101 -9.27 4.60 12.77
CA ASP A 101 -10.47 4.78 13.59
C ASP A 101 -11.71 4.19 12.87
N ALA A 102 -12.85 4.15 13.54
CA ALA A 102 -14.08 3.58 13.00
C ALA A 102 -14.59 4.29 11.73
N ALA A 103 -14.33 5.58 11.59
CA ALA A 103 -14.73 6.36 10.42
C ALA A 103 -13.72 6.25 9.26
N ARG A 104 -12.47 5.97 9.58
CA ARG A 104 -11.34 5.92 8.63
C ARG A 104 -10.46 4.70 8.89
N PRO A 105 -11.00 3.48 8.73
CA PRO A 105 -10.24 2.26 8.96
C PRO A 105 -9.15 2.08 7.90
N SER A 106 -7.96 1.70 8.33
CA SER A 106 -6.91 1.20 7.44
C SER A 106 -6.87 -0.33 7.51
N SER A 107 -6.71 -0.97 6.37
CA SER A 107 -6.73 -2.42 6.28
C SER A 107 -5.72 -2.95 5.28
N VAL A 108 -5.35 -4.20 5.43
CA VAL A 108 -4.55 -4.96 4.46
C VAL A 108 -5.35 -6.19 4.05
N VAL A 109 -5.48 -6.41 2.75
CA VAL A 109 -6.11 -7.60 2.20
C VAL A 109 -5.02 -8.62 1.89
N LEU A 110 -5.13 -9.80 2.50
CA LEU A 110 -4.16 -10.88 2.35
C LEU A 110 -4.85 -12.15 1.83
N PRO A 111 -4.37 -12.76 0.74
CA PRO A 111 -4.76 -14.11 0.37
C PRO A 111 -4.05 -15.11 1.30
N VAL A 112 -4.81 -15.75 2.17
CA VAL A 112 -4.27 -16.74 3.13
C VAL A 112 -4.71 -18.12 2.73
N VAL A 113 -3.75 -19.04 2.58
CA VAL A 113 -3.99 -20.45 2.34
C VAL A 113 -3.52 -21.24 3.57
N PRO A 114 -4.39 -22.08 4.19
CA PRO A 114 -3.97 -22.95 5.28
C PRO A 114 -2.87 -23.92 4.83
N ALA A 115 -1.88 -24.16 5.69
CA ALA A 115 -0.76 -25.05 5.36
C ALA A 115 -1.22 -26.48 4.97
N SER A 116 -2.35 -26.91 5.50
CA SER A 116 -2.97 -28.23 5.16
C SER A 116 -3.46 -28.32 3.71
N GLN A 117 -3.54 -27.22 2.98
CA GLN A 117 -3.95 -27.18 1.57
C GLN A 117 -2.77 -27.03 0.61
N LEU A 118 -1.55 -27.06 1.12
CA LEU A 118 -0.32 -26.90 0.31
C LEU A 118 0.33 -28.24 -0.08
N ASN A 119 -0.35 -29.36 0.16
CA ASN A 119 0.10 -30.72 -0.23
C ASN A 119 -0.41 -31.12 -1.61
#